data_bdc10a5eb2b31fe9ddb833ab6edaab32
#
_entry.id   bdc10a5eb2b31fe9ddb833ab6edaab32
#
_cell.length_a   1.000
_cell.length_b   1.000
_cell.length_c   1.000
_cell.angle_alpha   90.00
_cell.angle_beta   90.00
_cell.angle_gamma   90.00
#
_symmetry.space_group_name_H-M   'P 1'
#
loop_
_entity.id
_entity.type
_entity.pdbx_description
1 polymer ?
#
loop_
_entity_poly.entity_id
_entity_poly.type
_entity_poly.pdbx_seq_one_letter_code
_entity_poly.pdbx_strand_id
1 'polypeptide(L)'
;MTYDIAVIGSGSVGSFAGYYAAKMGLKTCLIDKFQAPHTQGSYHGDTRIFRIAYGEGEKYIPLLQEAYTLWGEFEKEQNIKLFERCGLLNIGSNSTFMQNVLSSVKNYDLKAKILNAKELQENYNICVSDDFFGVLETDTGFVYSDLSVKSAI
;
A
#
# COMPACT_ATOMS: atom_id res chain seq x y z
N MET A 1 -1.65 -36.25 -7.25
CA MET A 1 -1.48 -35.37 -6.09
C MET A 1 -2.72 -34.46 -6.04
N THR A 2 -3.42 -34.38 -4.91
CA THR A 2 -4.65 -33.56 -4.79
C THR A 2 -4.34 -32.32 -3.97
N TYR A 3 -4.84 -31.18 -4.38
CA TYR A 3 -4.74 -29.89 -3.68
C TYR A 3 -6.10 -29.49 -3.15
N ASP A 4 -6.12 -28.75 -2.04
CA ASP A 4 -7.33 -28.18 -1.45
C ASP A 4 -7.73 -26.90 -2.17
N ILE A 5 -6.74 -26.11 -2.64
CA ILE A 5 -6.94 -24.87 -3.37
C ILE A 5 -5.92 -24.71 -4.50
N ALA A 6 -6.36 -24.18 -5.64
CA ALA A 6 -5.51 -23.74 -6.73
C ALA A 6 -5.72 -22.24 -6.96
N VAL A 7 -4.64 -21.45 -6.86
CA VAL A 7 -4.64 -20.02 -7.13
C VAL A 7 -4.07 -19.79 -8.52
N ILE A 8 -4.84 -19.16 -9.40
CA ILE A 8 -4.43 -18.84 -10.77
C ILE A 8 -3.95 -17.39 -10.85
N GLY A 9 -2.69 -17.23 -11.16
CA GLY A 9 -1.96 -15.96 -11.14
C GLY A 9 -1.14 -15.80 -9.84
N SER A 10 0.18 -15.58 -9.99
CA SER A 10 1.11 -15.37 -8.87
C SER A 10 1.59 -13.93 -8.75
N GLY A 11 0.76 -12.97 -9.18
CA GLY A 11 0.98 -11.55 -8.92
C GLY A 11 0.74 -11.18 -7.45
N SER A 12 0.67 -9.87 -7.14
CA SER A 12 0.50 -9.40 -5.76
C SER A 12 -0.71 -10.00 -5.02
N VAL A 13 -1.84 -10.16 -5.70
CA VAL A 13 -3.04 -10.74 -5.07
C VAL A 13 -2.89 -12.25 -4.91
N GLY A 14 -2.48 -12.96 -5.97
CA GLY A 14 -2.42 -14.41 -5.95
C GLY A 14 -1.31 -14.96 -5.07
N SER A 15 -0.13 -14.34 -5.02
CA SER A 15 0.95 -14.76 -4.12
C SER A 15 0.52 -14.69 -2.66
N PHE A 16 -0.09 -13.58 -2.22
CA PHE A 16 -0.58 -13.45 -0.86
C PHE A 16 -1.80 -14.34 -0.56
N ALA A 17 -2.71 -14.54 -1.54
CA ALA A 17 -3.79 -15.51 -1.40
C ALA A 17 -3.25 -16.93 -1.18
N GLY A 18 -2.24 -17.32 -1.97
CA GLY A 18 -1.54 -18.60 -1.81
C GLY A 18 -0.83 -18.73 -0.45
N TYR A 19 -0.09 -17.68 -0.06
CA TYR A 19 0.59 -17.63 1.24
C TYR A 19 -0.38 -17.83 2.41
N TYR A 20 -1.46 -17.06 2.48
CA TYR A 20 -2.42 -17.17 3.57
C TYR A 20 -3.19 -18.50 3.54
N ALA A 21 -3.53 -19.02 2.37
CA ALA A 21 -4.14 -20.34 2.24
C ALA A 21 -3.20 -21.45 2.81
N ALA A 22 -1.92 -21.40 2.46
CA ALA A 22 -0.92 -22.33 2.99
C ALA A 22 -0.73 -22.14 4.51
N LYS A 23 -0.70 -20.90 5.00
CA LYS A 23 -0.63 -20.58 6.44
C LYS A 23 -1.83 -21.11 7.22
N MET A 24 -3.00 -21.19 6.60
CA MET A 24 -4.20 -21.82 7.17
C MET A 24 -4.16 -23.36 7.14
N GLY A 25 -3.07 -23.96 6.65
CA GLY A 25 -2.90 -25.41 6.58
C GLY A 25 -3.47 -26.07 5.33
N LEU A 26 -3.94 -25.28 4.35
CA LEU A 26 -4.45 -25.81 3.09
C LEU A 26 -3.31 -26.20 2.15
N LYS A 27 -3.45 -27.35 1.51
CA LYS A 27 -2.53 -27.79 0.46
C LYS A 27 -2.75 -26.98 -0.80
N THR A 28 -1.94 -25.94 -0.96
CA THR A 28 -2.12 -24.90 -1.96
C THR A 28 -1.26 -25.15 -3.19
N CYS A 29 -1.82 -24.91 -4.39
CA CYS A 29 -1.13 -24.87 -5.66
C CYS A 29 -1.23 -23.46 -6.24
N LEU A 30 -0.07 -22.87 -6.60
CA LEU A 30 0.03 -21.58 -7.25
C LEU A 30 0.39 -21.81 -8.72
N ILE A 31 -0.44 -21.29 -9.64
CA ILE A 31 -0.29 -21.52 -11.09
C ILE A 31 -0.14 -20.18 -11.80
N ASP A 32 0.94 -20.00 -12.52
CA ASP A 32 1.16 -18.82 -13.37
C ASP A 32 1.81 -19.22 -14.70
N LYS A 33 1.61 -18.40 -15.71
CA LYS A 33 2.28 -18.56 -17.01
C LYS A 33 3.75 -18.17 -16.93
N PHE A 34 4.10 -17.25 -16.04
CA PHE A 34 5.43 -16.69 -15.86
C PHE A 34 5.96 -17.02 -14.47
N GLN A 35 7.26 -17.11 -14.33
CA GLN A 35 7.88 -17.26 -13.01
C GLN A 35 7.82 -15.91 -12.27
N ALA A 36 7.13 -15.88 -11.14
CA ALA A 36 7.04 -14.66 -10.31
C ALA A 36 8.35 -14.44 -9.50
N PRO A 37 8.73 -13.16 -9.25
CA PRO A 37 8.10 -11.95 -9.77
C PRO A 37 8.39 -11.76 -11.26
N HIS A 38 7.45 -11.16 -12.01
CA HIS A 38 7.56 -10.92 -13.44
C HIS A 38 6.94 -9.59 -13.87
N THR A 39 7.30 -9.09 -15.04
CA THR A 39 6.88 -7.77 -15.56
C THR A 39 5.49 -7.77 -16.20
N GLN A 40 4.75 -8.88 -16.18
CA GLN A 40 3.43 -9.01 -16.81
C GLN A 40 2.26 -8.66 -15.87
N GLY A 41 2.54 -8.42 -14.59
CA GLY A 41 1.54 -8.02 -13.60
C GLY A 41 1.57 -6.52 -13.31
N SER A 42 0.45 -5.95 -12.83
CA SER A 42 0.37 -4.53 -12.45
C SER A 42 1.25 -4.16 -11.25
N TYR A 43 1.69 -5.15 -10.49
CA TYR A 43 2.56 -4.97 -9.33
C TYR A 43 4.04 -4.74 -9.68
N HIS A 44 4.47 -5.11 -10.89
CA HIS A 44 5.88 -5.14 -11.29
C HIS A 44 6.61 -3.82 -11.05
N GLY A 45 7.90 -3.91 -10.80
CA GLY A 45 8.80 -2.81 -10.51
C GLY A 45 9.26 -2.81 -9.05
N ASP A 46 10.12 -1.86 -8.70
CA ASP A 46 10.79 -1.88 -7.40
C ASP A 46 9.82 -1.57 -6.25
N THR A 47 8.91 -0.61 -6.44
CA THR A 47 8.06 -0.10 -5.36
C THR A 47 6.62 0.17 -5.78
N ARG A 48 5.73 0.17 -4.79
CA ARG A 48 4.34 0.66 -4.88
C ARG A 48 4.00 1.48 -3.65
N ILE A 49 3.31 2.60 -3.87
CA ILE A 49 2.82 3.48 -2.81
C ILE A 49 1.81 2.72 -1.95
N PHE A 50 1.95 2.86 -0.64
CA PHE A 50 0.97 2.46 0.35
C PHE A 50 0.51 3.70 1.13
N ARG A 51 -0.81 3.94 1.14
CA ARG A 51 -1.45 5.07 1.85
C ARG A 51 -2.71 4.60 2.55
N ILE A 52 -3.12 5.30 3.61
CA ILE A 52 -4.36 5.02 4.35
C ILE A 52 -5.40 6.10 4.08
N ALA A 53 -5.03 7.39 4.06
CA ALA A 53 -5.92 8.49 3.69
C ALA A 53 -6.28 8.41 2.20
N TYR A 54 -7.34 7.66 1.89
CA TYR A 54 -7.65 7.20 0.54
C TYR A 54 -8.61 8.14 -0.17
N GLY A 55 -8.13 8.83 -1.22
CA GLY A 55 -8.90 9.79 -2.00
C GLY A 55 -9.98 9.17 -2.89
N GLU A 56 -9.92 7.86 -3.12
CA GLU A 56 -10.91 7.10 -3.89
C GLU A 56 -12.14 6.68 -3.06
N GLY A 57 -12.11 6.91 -1.76
CA GLY A 57 -13.27 6.77 -0.88
C GLY A 57 -13.02 6.06 0.44
N GLU A 58 -13.70 6.52 1.47
CA GLU A 58 -13.53 6.10 2.86
C GLU A 58 -13.83 4.62 3.11
N LYS A 59 -14.64 3.98 2.28
CA LYS A 59 -14.99 2.55 2.42
C LYS A 59 -13.79 1.60 2.41
N TYR A 60 -12.65 2.05 1.89
CA TYR A 60 -11.41 1.27 1.86
C TYR A 60 -10.56 1.42 3.13
N ILE A 61 -10.82 2.42 3.96
CA ILE A 61 -9.96 2.74 5.13
C ILE A 61 -9.81 1.54 6.09
N PRO A 62 -10.88 0.84 6.51
CA PRO A 62 -10.73 -0.31 7.40
C PRO A 62 -9.83 -1.41 6.82
N LEU A 63 -9.95 -1.69 5.50
CA LEU A 63 -9.10 -2.67 4.82
C LEU A 63 -7.64 -2.20 4.76
N LEU A 64 -7.40 -0.90 4.58
CA LEU A 64 -6.05 -0.33 4.54
C LEU A 64 -5.38 -0.35 5.91
N GLN A 65 -6.13 -0.10 6.99
CA GLN A 65 -5.65 -0.21 8.36
C GLN A 65 -5.29 -1.66 8.72
N GLU A 66 -6.12 -2.62 8.31
CA GLU A 66 -5.83 -4.04 8.44
C GLU A 66 -4.58 -4.43 7.63
N ALA A 67 -4.51 -4.02 6.36
CA ALA A 67 -3.35 -4.26 5.52
C ALA A 67 -2.05 -3.68 6.10
N TYR A 68 -2.10 -2.50 6.73
CA TYR A 68 -0.96 -1.90 7.42
C TYR A 68 -0.44 -2.82 8.54
N THR A 69 -1.34 -3.40 9.33
CA THR A 69 -1.01 -4.36 10.39
C THR A 69 -0.40 -5.64 9.81
N LEU A 70 -1.05 -6.19 8.79
CA LEU A 70 -0.61 -7.42 8.12
C LEU A 70 0.77 -7.27 7.46
N TRP A 71 1.11 -6.10 6.91
CA TRP A 71 2.46 -5.82 6.42
C TRP A 71 3.50 -5.94 7.54
N GLY A 72 3.23 -5.37 8.72
CA GLY A 72 4.13 -5.47 9.86
C GLY A 72 4.31 -6.89 10.39
N GLU A 73 3.27 -7.70 10.36
CA GLU A 73 3.31 -9.11 10.73
C GLU A 73 4.12 -9.91 9.70
N PHE A 74 3.86 -9.71 8.43
CA PHE A 74 4.54 -10.40 7.33
C PHE A 74 6.04 -10.09 7.32
N GLU A 75 6.43 -8.81 7.50
CA GLU A 75 7.84 -8.42 7.63
C GLU A 75 8.55 -9.18 8.76
N LYS A 76 7.89 -9.34 9.91
CA LYS A 76 8.44 -10.09 11.05
C LYS A 76 8.56 -11.58 10.75
N GLU A 77 7.53 -12.18 10.14
CA GLU A 77 7.54 -13.61 9.81
C GLU A 77 8.61 -13.96 8.78
N GLN A 78 8.79 -13.11 7.77
CA GLN A 78 9.79 -13.31 6.72
C GLN A 78 11.20 -12.84 7.14
N ASN A 79 11.31 -12.12 8.26
CA ASN A 79 12.55 -11.47 8.72
C ASN A 79 13.19 -10.60 7.62
N ILE A 80 12.36 -9.82 6.93
CA ILE A 80 12.77 -8.96 5.81
C ILE A 80 12.00 -7.64 5.85
N LYS A 81 12.66 -6.53 5.50
CA LYS A 81 12.02 -5.23 5.37
C LYS A 81 11.37 -5.11 3.99
N LEU A 82 10.06 -4.97 3.96
CA LEU A 82 9.26 -4.87 2.73
C LEU A 82 8.51 -3.55 2.62
N PHE A 83 8.28 -2.86 3.73
CA PHE A 83 7.56 -1.60 3.78
C PHE A 83 8.45 -0.47 4.33
N GLU A 84 8.73 0.53 3.48
CA GLU A 84 9.44 1.75 3.86
C GLU A 84 8.44 2.80 4.32
N ARG A 85 8.45 3.07 5.64
CA ARG A 85 7.56 4.06 6.30
C ARG A 85 8.22 5.42 6.31
N CYS A 86 8.37 6.02 5.13
CA CYS A 86 9.04 7.31 4.93
C CYS A 86 8.07 8.50 4.90
N GLY A 87 6.77 8.24 5.09
CA GLY A 87 5.71 9.22 4.91
C GLY A 87 5.22 9.28 3.45
N LEU A 88 3.99 9.77 3.30
CA LEU A 88 3.39 10.05 2.00
C LEU A 88 2.75 11.44 2.02
N LEU A 89 3.11 12.26 1.06
CA LEU A 89 2.58 13.60 0.89
C LEU A 89 1.66 13.65 -0.34
N ASN A 90 0.35 13.80 -0.10
CA ASN A 90 -0.62 14.14 -1.14
C ASN A 90 -0.67 15.64 -1.29
N ILE A 91 -0.54 16.17 -2.51
CA ILE A 91 -0.60 17.61 -2.79
C ILE A 91 -1.68 17.86 -3.85
N GLY A 92 -2.50 18.87 -3.63
CA GLY A 92 -3.52 19.27 -4.60
C GLY A 92 -4.28 20.51 -4.16
N SER A 93 -5.08 21.05 -5.09
CA SER A 93 -6.07 22.08 -4.80
C SER A 93 -7.34 21.43 -4.19
N ASN A 94 -8.39 22.22 -4.00
CA ASN A 94 -9.67 21.78 -3.46
C ASN A 94 -10.45 20.88 -4.43
N SER A 95 -9.89 19.74 -4.81
CA SER A 95 -10.50 18.71 -5.67
C SER A 95 -11.27 17.68 -4.85
N THR A 96 -12.17 16.93 -5.49
CA THR A 96 -12.89 15.81 -4.84
C THR A 96 -11.93 14.80 -4.21
N PHE A 97 -10.82 14.48 -4.88
CA PHE A 97 -9.80 13.59 -4.34
C PHE A 97 -9.22 14.12 -3.03
N MET A 98 -8.77 15.38 -2.99
CA MET A 98 -8.19 15.97 -1.79
C MET A 98 -9.21 16.16 -0.67
N GLN A 99 -10.48 16.44 -0.99
CA GLN A 99 -11.56 16.47 -0.01
C GLN A 99 -11.80 15.08 0.62
N ASN A 100 -11.78 14.03 -0.17
CA ASN A 100 -11.88 12.66 0.34
C ASN A 100 -10.68 12.29 1.23
N VAL A 101 -9.46 12.72 0.86
CA VAL A 101 -8.27 12.53 1.71
C VAL A 101 -8.45 13.23 3.07
N LEU A 102 -8.90 14.49 3.08
CA LEU A 102 -9.18 15.22 4.33
C LEU A 102 -10.28 14.57 5.17
N SER A 103 -11.37 14.14 4.52
CA SER A 103 -12.47 13.42 5.20
C SER A 103 -11.97 12.12 5.82
N SER A 104 -11.14 11.36 5.10
CA SER A 104 -10.53 10.13 5.60
C SER A 104 -9.67 10.40 6.84
N VAL A 105 -8.83 11.43 6.81
CA VAL A 105 -8.01 11.82 7.96
C VAL A 105 -8.88 12.15 9.18
N LYS A 106 -9.93 12.97 8.98
CA LYS A 106 -10.80 13.41 10.05
C LYS A 106 -11.67 12.30 10.64
N ASN A 107 -12.31 11.51 9.76
CA ASN A 107 -13.33 10.53 10.17
C ASN A 107 -12.70 9.28 10.80
N TYR A 108 -11.46 8.98 10.47
CA TYR A 108 -10.74 7.80 10.97
C TYR A 108 -9.57 8.15 11.90
N ASP A 109 -9.46 9.42 12.32
CA ASP A 109 -8.39 9.91 13.23
C ASP A 109 -6.98 9.48 12.77
N LEU A 110 -6.71 9.63 11.46
CA LEU A 110 -5.44 9.22 10.90
C LEU A 110 -4.33 10.21 11.27
N LYS A 111 -3.13 9.69 11.53
CA LYS A 111 -1.95 10.52 11.81
C LYS A 111 -1.49 11.23 10.54
N ALA A 112 -1.96 12.46 10.35
CA ALA A 112 -1.58 13.27 9.22
C ALA A 112 -1.36 14.75 9.62
N LYS A 113 -0.50 15.43 8.85
CA LYS A 113 -0.29 16.89 8.94
C LYS A 113 -0.87 17.53 7.70
N ILE A 114 -1.64 18.61 7.89
CA ILE A 114 -2.13 19.44 6.78
C ILE A 114 -1.16 20.60 6.65
N LEU A 115 -0.64 20.83 5.44
CA LEU A 115 0.39 21.82 5.11
C LEU A 115 -0.14 22.79 4.07
N ASN A 116 0.00 24.08 4.30
CA ASN A 116 -0.30 25.10 3.29
C ASN A 116 0.86 25.26 2.27
N ALA A 117 0.68 26.06 1.24
CA ALA A 117 1.67 26.28 0.18
C ALA A 117 3.03 26.78 0.72
N LYS A 118 3.01 27.66 1.72
CA LYS A 118 4.22 28.19 2.36
C LYS A 118 4.96 27.10 3.12
N GLU A 119 4.26 26.29 3.90
CA GLU A 119 4.83 25.16 4.65
C GLU A 119 5.39 24.06 3.72
N LEU A 120 4.74 23.83 2.57
CA LEU A 120 5.27 22.94 1.53
C LEU A 120 6.61 23.45 0.98
N GLN A 121 6.71 24.74 0.73
CA GLN A 121 7.95 25.34 0.25
C GLN A 121 9.05 25.32 1.32
N GLU A 122 8.75 25.75 2.54
CA GLU A 122 9.75 25.85 3.64
C GLU A 122 10.27 24.48 4.09
N ASN A 123 9.40 23.47 4.20
CA ASN A 123 9.77 22.17 4.77
C ASN A 123 10.22 21.14 3.72
N TYR A 124 9.76 21.28 2.46
CA TYR A 124 9.96 20.25 1.43
C TYR A 124 10.53 20.81 0.12
N ASN A 125 10.73 22.13 0.03
CA ASN A 125 11.18 22.82 -1.18
C ASN A 125 10.23 22.59 -2.39
N ILE A 126 8.92 22.49 -2.10
CA ILE A 126 7.86 22.29 -3.10
C ILE A 126 7.11 23.58 -3.28
N CYS A 127 7.22 24.19 -4.47
CA CYS A 127 6.53 25.42 -4.85
C CYS A 127 5.22 25.09 -5.55
N VAL A 128 4.10 25.54 -5.00
CA VAL A 128 2.76 25.40 -5.55
C VAL A 128 2.00 26.72 -5.45
N SER A 129 0.85 26.83 -6.14
CA SER A 129 -0.04 27.99 -6.00
C SER A 129 -0.68 28.01 -4.60
N ASP A 130 -1.10 29.21 -4.14
CA ASP A 130 -1.63 29.42 -2.78
C ASP A 130 -2.94 28.66 -2.49
N ASP A 131 -3.65 28.24 -3.53
CA ASP A 131 -4.86 27.40 -3.43
C ASP A 131 -4.55 25.89 -3.23
N PHE A 132 -3.28 25.50 -3.28
CA PHE A 132 -2.84 24.11 -3.03
C PHE A 132 -2.50 23.91 -1.56
N PHE A 133 -2.71 22.69 -1.11
CA PHE A 133 -2.30 22.22 0.21
C PHE A 133 -1.76 20.81 0.15
N GLY A 134 -1.05 20.41 1.19
CA GLY A 134 -0.51 19.05 1.35
C GLY A 134 -1.18 18.33 2.52
N VAL A 135 -1.34 17.02 2.39
CA VAL A 135 -1.70 16.12 3.49
C VAL A 135 -0.58 15.08 3.60
N LEU A 136 0.20 15.19 4.66
CA LEU A 136 1.32 14.30 4.96
C LEU A 136 0.89 13.23 5.96
N GLU A 137 0.76 11.99 5.50
CA GLU A 137 0.64 10.81 6.36
C GLU A 137 2.05 10.36 6.81
N THR A 138 2.31 10.31 8.12
CA THR A 138 3.67 10.06 8.63
C THR A 138 4.05 8.58 8.69
N ASP A 139 3.06 7.70 8.84
CA ASP A 139 3.26 6.27 9.08
C ASP A 139 3.09 5.42 7.82
N THR A 140 2.88 6.04 6.67
CA THR A 140 2.74 5.41 5.34
C THR A 140 4.00 5.59 4.50
N GLY A 141 3.97 5.17 3.22
CA GLY A 141 5.13 5.27 2.35
C GLY A 141 5.02 4.35 1.15
N PHE A 142 5.97 3.41 1.00
CA PHE A 142 5.94 2.46 -0.12
C PHE A 142 6.37 1.05 0.28
N VAL A 143 5.90 0.07 -0.47
CA VAL A 143 6.31 -1.33 -0.34
C VAL A 143 7.21 -1.73 -1.51
N TYR A 144 8.20 -2.58 -1.25
CA TYR A 144 9.03 -3.21 -2.28
C TYR A 144 8.24 -4.31 -2.95
N SER A 145 7.61 -4.01 -4.07
CA SER A 145 6.55 -4.84 -4.65
C SER A 145 7.05 -6.19 -5.19
N ASP A 146 8.12 -6.22 -5.98
CA ASP A 146 8.68 -7.47 -6.50
C ASP A 146 9.24 -8.33 -5.37
N LEU A 147 9.91 -7.72 -4.39
CA LEU A 147 10.42 -8.41 -3.22
C LEU A 147 9.29 -9.00 -2.36
N SER A 148 8.18 -8.26 -2.21
CA SER A 148 7.00 -8.71 -1.47
C SER A 148 6.36 -9.95 -2.12
N VAL A 149 6.17 -9.92 -3.43
CA VAL A 149 5.66 -11.08 -4.19
C VAL A 149 6.60 -12.28 -4.04
N LYS A 150 7.91 -12.07 -4.19
CA LYS A 150 8.92 -13.12 -4.02
C LYS A 150 8.91 -13.73 -2.63
N SER A 151 8.67 -12.93 -1.59
CA SER A 151 8.66 -13.39 -0.20
C SER A 151 7.38 -14.16 0.16
N ALA A 152 6.31 -14.01 -0.63
CA ALA A 152 5.02 -14.68 -0.40
C ALA A 152 4.89 -16.02 -1.17
N ILE A 153 5.87 -16.41 -1.98
CA ILE A 153 5.91 -17.66 -2.74
C ILE A 153 6.86 -18.67 -2.08
#